data_e87f8027b8c80a4c4eddd69b79fad795
#
_entry.id   e87f8027b8c80a4c4eddd69b79fad795
#
_cell.length_a   1.000
_cell.length_b   1.000
_cell.length_c   1.000
_cell.angle_alpha   90.00
_cell.angle_beta   90.00
_cell.angle_gamma   90.00
#
_symmetry.space_group_name_H-M   'P 1'
#
loop_
_entity.id
_entity.type
_entity.pdbx_description
1 polymer ?
#
loop_
_entity_poly.entity_id
_entity_poly.type
_entity_poly.pdbx_seq_one_letter_code
_entity_poly.pdbx_strand_id
1 'polypeptide(L)'
;MMNTLGLDDDLDSVEVMYSLETSFGIRFTDAEVSAWRTVGDIYSTLRSRVSNSTKREGRCATAMTFHRLRRALSELSIETRLRPDTPVKGLTSLTTKALFKQISARSGLRMPRPRVAFWGTVGMWSILASFIGLATTAVVGPQWWPIPMLAAGLGIMLWWLDPGEVPADCQTLGDLSRKVTGLNFGKLSDEGAELNDKDLWNALVEVLSEDTFLSKLEIRPETLLLQKQLRSA
;
A
#
# COMPACT_ATOMS: atom_id res chain seq x y z
N MET A 1 23.65 -3.39 -10.82
CA MET A 1 23.29 -4.07 -9.56
C MET A 1 21.94 -4.70 -9.79
N MET A 2 21.78 -6.01 -9.55
CA MET A 2 20.47 -6.65 -9.57
C MET A 2 19.70 -6.19 -8.33
N ASN A 3 18.54 -5.55 -8.53
CA ASN A 3 17.64 -5.19 -7.44
C ASN A 3 16.81 -6.41 -7.05
N THR A 4 16.53 -6.54 -5.75
CA THR A 4 15.63 -7.57 -5.21
C THR A 4 14.50 -6.90 -4.44
N LEU A 5 13.31 -7.48 -4.45
CA LEU A 5 12.21 -7.05 -3.60
C LEU A 5 12.50 -7.29 -2.10
N GLY A 6 13.53 -8.13 -1.82
CA GLY A 6 13.96 -8.40 -0.45
C GLY A 6 12.96 -9.24 0.33
N LEU A 7 12.08 -9.99 -0.34
CA LEU A 7 11.14 -10.87 0.33
C LEU A 7 11.90 -11.99 1.04
N ASP A 8 11.63 -12.17 2.33
CA ASP A 8 12.05 -13.34 3.07
C ASP A 8 11.08 -14.51 2.82
N ASP A 9 11.61 -15.74 2.94
CA ASP A 9 11.05 -16.96 2.33
C ASP A 9 9.57 -17.28 2.67
N ASP A 10 8.95 -16.81 3.77
CA ASP A 10 7.67 -17.37 4.20
C ASP A 10 6.51 -16.37 4.41
N LEU A 11 6.71 -15.25 5.10
CA LEU A 11 5.61 -14.36 5.46
C LEU A 11 5.40 -13.24 4.44
N ASP A 12 6.47 -12.60 3.99
CA ASP A 12 6.40 -11.46 3.06
C ASP A 12 5.87 -11.89 1.69
N SER A 13 6.26 -13.09 1.23
CA SER A 13 5.79 -13.66 -0.04
C SER A 13 4.28 -13.93 -0.03
N VAL A 14 3.73 -14.39 1.09
CA VAL A 14 2.28 -14.64 1.26
C VAL A 14 1.49 -13.33 1.29
N GLU A 15 2.00 -12.29 1.97
CA GLU A 15 1.35 -10.98 2.02
C GLU A 15 1.31 -10.34 0.63
N VAL A 16 2.41 -10.35 -0.10
CA VAL A 16 2.49 -9.84 -1.48
C VAL A 16 1.55 -10.62 -2.40
N MET A 17 1.53 -11.95 -2.32
CA MET A 17 0.61 -12.79 -3.10
C MET A 17 -0.85 -12.42 -2.81
N TYR A 18 -1.23 -12.33 -1.54
CA TYR A 18 -2.59 -11.95 -1.14
C TYR A 18 -2.98 -10.55 -1.63
N SER A 19 -2.06 -9.60 -1.58
CA SER A 19 -2.27 -8.25 -2.10
C SER A 19 -2.47 -8.23 -3.61
N LEU A 20 -1.69 -9.03 -4.36
CA LEU A 20 -1.87 -9.21 -5.80
C LEU A 20 -3.22 -9.84 -6.11
N GLU A 21 -3.57 -10.96 -5.47
CA GLU A 21 -4.87 -11.62 -5.66
C GLU A 21 -6.04 -10.66 -5.41
N THR A 22 -5.98 -9.90 -4.32
CA THR A 22 -7.03 -8.94 -3.95
C THR A 22 -7.11 -7.78 -4.94
N SER A 23 -5.97 -7.26 -5.41
CA SER A 23 -5.92 -6.10 -6.31
C SER A 23 -6.33 -6.44 -7.74
N PHE A 24 -5.99 -7.65 -8.21
CA PHE A 24 -6.29 -8.11 -9.57
C PHE A 24 -7.57 -8.97 -9.67
N GLY A 25 -8.18 -9.34 -8.54
CA GLY A 25 -9.40 -10.16 -8.50
C GLY A 25 -9.21 -11.58 -9.03
N ILE A 26 -7.98 -12.12 -8.95
CA ILE A 26 -7.62 -13.45 -9.43
C ILE A 26 -7.04 -14.27 -8.29
N ARG A 27 -7.00 -15.60 -8.46
CA ARG A 27 -6.28 -16.50 -7.56
C ARG A 27 -5.15 -17.19 -8.31
N PHE A 28 -3.98 -17.23 -7.69
CA PHE A 28 -2.85 -17.94 -8.22
C PHE A 28 -2.82 -19.37 -7.69
N THR A 29 -2.24 -20.27 -8.49
CA THR A 29 -1.97 -21.64 -8.07
C THR A 29 -0.56 -21.74 -7.49
N ASP A 30 -0.33 -22.69 -6.59
CA ASP A 30 1.00 -22.94 -6.00
C ASP A 30 2.06 -23.21 -7.07
N ALA A 31 1.68 -23.83 -8.18
CA ALA A 31 2.56 -24.11 -9.32
C ALA A 31 2.99 -22.82 -10.03
N GLU A 32 2.08 -21.83 -10.19
CA GLU A 32 2.42 -20.53 -10.78
C GLU A 32 3.36 -19.74 -9.85
N VAL A 33 3.00 -19.67 -8.56
CA VAL A 33 3.79 -18.93 -7.55
C VAL A 33 5.21 -19.51 -7.42
N SER A 34 5.34 -20.84 -7.40
CA SER A 34 6.65 -21.49 -7.29
C SER A 34 7.54 -21.30 -8.53
N ALA A 35 6.93 -20.98 -9.68
CA ALA A 35 7.66 -20.68 -10.91
C ALA A 35 8.20 -19.25 -11.00
N TRP A 36 7.68 -18.32 -10.18
CA TRP A 36 8.09 -16.93 -10.21
C TRP A 36 9.49 -16.73 -9.62
N ARG A 37 10.33 -16.01 -10.34
CA ARG A 37 11.67 -15.60 -9.91
C ARG A 37 11.85 -14.09 -9.96
N THR A 38 11.16 -13.46 -10.90
CA THR A 38 11.26 -12.02 -11.17
C THR A 38 9.88 -11.38 -11.16
N VAL A 39 9.82 -10.05 -11.06
CA VAL A 39 8.59 -9.29 -11.25
C VAL A 39 8.01 -9.49 -12.65
N GLY A 40 8.88 -9.72 -13.66
CA GLY A 40 8.46 -10.05 -15.02
C GLY A 40 7.66 -11.36 -15.12
N ASP A 41 7.96 -12.36 -14.29
CA ASP A 41 7.22 -13.62 -14.26
C ASP A 41 5.80 -13.40 -13.72
N ILE A 42 5.67 -12.60 -12.64
CA ILE A 42 4.36 -12.20 -12.11
C ILE A 42 3.56 -11.46 -13.18
N TYR A 43 4.19 -10.49 -13.86
CA TYR A 43 3.55 -9.73 -14.93
C TYR A 43 3.07 -10.62 -16.07
N SER A 44 3.89 -11.58 -16.50
CA SER A 44 3.53 -12.53 -17.56
C SER A 44 2.34 -13.40 -17.19
N THR A 45 2.30 -13.87 -15.94
CA THR A 45 1.18 -14.63 -15.39
C THR A 45 -0.09 -13.78 -15.35
N LEU A 46 -0.02 -12.56 -14.82
CA LEU A 46 -1.14 -11.62 -14.79
C LEU A 46 -1.65 -11.32 -16.20
N ARG A 47 -0.75 -11.02 -17.14
CA ARG A 47 -1.10 -10.72 -18.53
C ARG A 47 -1.84 -11.86 -19.19
N SER A 48 -1.40 -13.10 -19.00
CA SER A 48 -2.08 -14.28 -19.57
C SER A 48 -3.52 -14.46 -19.06
N ARG A 49 -3.75 -14.10 -17.80
CA ARG A 49 -5.07 -14.21 -17.16
C ARG A 49 -6.00 -13.06 -17.55
N VAL A 50 -5.48 -11.82 -17.58
CA VAL A 50 -6.26 -10.61 -17.89
C VAL A 50 -6.55 -10.50 -19.39
N SER A 51 -5.65 -10.93 -20.29
CA SER A 51 -5.88 -10.89 -21.75
C SER A 51 -7.07 -11.72 -22.21
N ASN A 52 -7.50 -12.69 -21.41
CA ASN A 52 -8.70 -13.50 -21.68
C ASN A 52 -10.00 -12.78 -21.30
N SER A 53 -9.95 -11.71 -20.52
CA SER A 53 -11.09 -10.86 -20.23
C SER A 53 -11.22 -9.82 -21.34
N THR A 54 -12.14 -10.06 -22.24
CA THR A 54 -12.59 -9.31 -23.43
C THR A 54 -12.20 -7.83 -23.46
N LYS A 55 -11.53 -7.41 -24.56
CA LYS A 55 -11.46 -6.00 -25.02
C LYS A 55 -12.90 -5.44 -25.14
N ARG A 56 -13.37 -4.77 -24.11
CA ARG A 56 -14.56 -3.94 -24.19
C ARG A 56 -14.10 -2.52 -24.44
N GLU A 57 -14.71 -1.83 -25.40
CA GLU A 57 -14.66 -0.38 -25.48
C GLU A 57 -15.17 0.18 -24.15
N GLY A 58 -14.24 0.53 -23.27
CA GLY A 58 -14.51 0.83 -21.88
C GLY A 58 -14.23 2.27 -21.52
N ARG A 59 -14.65 2.62 -20.33
CA ARG A 59 -14.36 3.92 -19.73
C ARG A 59 -12.96 3.89 -19.15
N CYS A 60 -12.25 5.02 -19.22
CA CYS A 60 -10.94 5.15 -18.57
C CYS A 60 -11.02 4.82 -17.07
N ALA A 61 -10.26 3.81 -16.62
CA ALA A 61 -10.28 3.33 -15.24
C ALA A 61 -10.00 4.45 -14.22
N THR A 62 -9.01 5.29 -14.50
CA THR A 62 -8.67 6.43 -13.62
C THR A 62 -9.82 7.45 -13.53
N ALA A 63 -10.54 7.71 -14.64
CA ALA A 63 -11.70 8.58 -14.60
C ALA A 63 -12.85 7.96 -13.79
N MET A 64 -13.09 6.65 -13.92
CA MET A 64 -14.09 5.95 -13.11
C MET A 64 -13.75 6.06 -11.61
N THR A 65 -12.50 5.81 -11.25
CA THR A 65 -12.00 5.93 -9.87
C THR A 65 -12.17 7.37 -9.37
N PHE A 66 -11.74 8.36 -10.15
CA PHE A 66 -11.87 9.78 -9.77
C PHE A 66 -13.34 10.16 -9.50
N HIS A 67 -14.28 9.76 -10.35
CA HIS A 67 -15.70 10.05 -10.16
C HIS A 67 -16.27 9.36 -8.92
N ARG A 68 -15.82 8.14 -8.59
CA ARG A 68 -16.23 7.45 -7.35
C ARG A 68 -15.66 8.13 -6.11
N LEU A 69 -14.38 8.49 -6.12
CA LEU A 69 -13.77 9.24 -5.03
C LEU A 69 -14.47 10.58 -4.82
N ARG A 70 -14.74 11.32 -5.92
CA ARG A 70 -15.47 12.58 -5.86
C ARG A 70 -16.87 12.42 -5.25
N ARG A 71 -17.61 11.37 -5.63
CA ARG A 71 -18.93 11.08 -5.04
C ARG A 71 -18.80 10.77 -3.54
N ALA A 72 -17.87 9.89 -3.15
CA ALA A 72 -17.65 9.55 -1.75
C ALA A 72 -17.25 10.77 -0.91
N LEU A 73 -16.45 11.69 -1.47
CA LEU A 73 -16.08 12.95 -0.83
C LEU A 73 -17.26 13.93 -0.72
N SER A 74 -18.12 14.02 -1.74
CA SER A 74 -19.32 14.88 -1.67
C SER A 74 -20.32 14.42 -0.62
N GLU A 75 -20.41 13.11 -0.39
CA GLU A 75 -21.24 12.54 0.69
C GLU A 75 -20.68 12.85 2.11
N LEU A 76 -19.41 13.27 2.20
CA LEU A 76 -18.78 13.75 3.42
C LEU A 76 -18.99 15.26 3.64
N SER A 77 -19.91 15.89 2.90
CA SER A 77 -20.22 17.32 2.95
C SER A 77 -19.00 18.22 2.64
N ILE A 78 -18.09 17.73 1.80
CA ILE A 78 -16.95 18.53 1.32
C ILE A 78 -17.45 19.36 0.14
N GLU A 79 -17.84 20.59 0.41
CA GLU A 79 -18.42 21.52 -0.58
C GLU A 79 -17.41 22.08 -1.60
N THR A 80 -16.15 21.71 -1.50
CA THR A 80 -15.08 22.19 -2.38
C THR A 80 -15.26 21.64 -3.81
N ARG A 81 -15.01 22.49 -4.82
CA ARG A 81 -14.99 22.05 -6.22
C ARG A 81 -13.80 21.09 -6.46
N LEU A 82 -14.05 19.81 -6.31
CA LEU A 82 -13.04 18.75 -6.41
C LEU A 82 -12.55 18.61 -7.87
N ARG A 83 -11.26 18.86 -8.06
CA ARG A 83 -10.52 18.72 -9.32
C ARG A 83 -9.38 17.70 -9.16
N PRO A 84 -8.79 17.19 -10.25
CA PRO A 84 -7.64 16.29 -10.14
C PRO A 84 -6.42 16.91 -9.44
N ASP A 85 -6.22 18.21 -9.55
CA ASP A 85 -5.17 19.00 -8.92
C ASP A 85 -5.46 19.39 -7.46
N THR A 86 -6.67 19.11 -6.95
CA THR A 86 -7.03 19.40 -5.56
C THR A 86 -6.16 18.62 -4.59
N PRO A 87 -5.48 19.29 -3.63
CA PRO A 87 -4.66 18.60 -2.65
C PRO A 87 -5.52 17.75 -1.71
N VAL A 88 -5.07 16.53 -1.42
CA VAL A 88 -5.78 15.63 -0.49
C VAL A 88 -5.62 16.09 0.95
N LYS A 89 -4.44 16.62 1.29
CA LYS A 89 -4.16 17.19 2.62
C LYS A 89 -5.00 18.47 2.83
N GLY A 90 -5.75 18.49 3.93
CA GLY A 90 -6.59 19.66 4.27
C GLY A 90 -7.97 19.71 3.62
N LEU A 91 -8.38 18.67 2.87
CA LEU A 91 -9.75 18.56 2.34
C LEU A 91 -10.81 18.53 3.44
N THR A 92 -10.47 18.06 4.61
CA THR A 92 -11.38 17.89 5.75
C THR A 92 -10.60 18.00 7.06
N SER A 93 -11.32 18.22 8.16
CA SER A 93 -10.77 18.16 9.52
C SER A 93 -10.50 16.73 10.01
N LEU A 94 -10.90 15.71 9.25
CA LEU A 94 -10.65 14.32 9.60
C LEU A 94 -9.15 13.97 9.47
N THR A 95 -8.72 13.02 10.28
CA THR A 95 -7.39 12.42 10.13
C THR A 95 -7.31 11.63 8.82
N THR A 96 -6.12 11.48 8.24
CA THR A 96 -5.93 10.74 6.98
C THR A 96 -6.45 9.31 7.08
N LYS A 97 -6.20 8.64 8.23
CA LYS A 97 -6.72 7.29 8.50
C LYS A 97 -8.26 7.25 8.46
N ALA A 98 -8.91 8.21 9.13
CA ALA A 98 -10.36 8.28 9.17
C ALA A 98 -10.95 8.63 7.79
N LEU A 99 -10.33 9.59 7.07
CA LEU A 99 -10.74 9.98 5.72
C LEU A 99 -10.67 8.80 4.75
N PHE A 100 -9.54 8.10 4.69
CA PHE A 100 -9.36 6.96 3.78
C PHE A 100 -10.34 5.81 4.12
N LYS A 101 -10.54 5.53 5.41
CA LYS A 101 -11.52 4.54 5.86
C LYS A 101 -12.95 4.90 5.41
N GLN A 102 -13.34 6.16 5.55
CA GLN A 102 -14.67 6.62 5.14
C GLN A 102 -14.84 6.61 3.62
N ILE A 103 -13.84 7.06 2.86
CA ILE A 103 -13.84 6.98 1.39
C ILE A 103 -13.95 5.52 0.95
N SER A 104 -13.15 4.63 1.54
CA SER A 104 -13.20 3.18 1.22
C SER A 104 -14.58 2.59 1.44
N ALA A 105 -15.21 2.90 2.58
CA ALA A 105 -16.55 2.40 2.92
C ALA A 105 -17.64 2.87 1.93
N ARG A 106 -17.53 4.12 1.43
CA ARG A 106 -18.52 4.68 0.49
C ARG A 106 -18.25 4.33 -0.96
N SER A 107 -16.99 4.38 -1.38
CA SER A 107 -16.62 4.08 -2.77
C SER A 107 -16.56 2.59 -3.06
N GLY A 108 -16.38 1.77 -2.03
CA GLY A 108 -16.12 0.34 -2.14
C GLY A 108 -14.75 0.04 -2.75
N LEU A 109 -13.84 1.01 -2.78
CA LEU A 109 -12.49 0.86 -3.33
C LEU A 109 -11.47 0.69 -2.20
N ARG A 110 -10.48 -0.17 -2.42
CA ARG A 110 -9.32 -0.28 -1.54
C ARG A 110 -8.51 1.01 -1.63
N MET A 111 -8.25 1.63 -0.47
CA MET A 111 -7.44 2.84 -0.36
C MET A 111 -5.99 2.48 -0.01
N PRO A 112 -5.03 3.32 -0.42
CA PRO A 112 -3.64 3.12 -0.04
C PRO A 112 -3.44 3.23 1.47
N ARG A 113 -2.40 2.59 1.99
CA ARG A 113 -2.03 2.67 3.42
C ARG A 113 -1.52 4.08 3.74
N PRO A 114 -2.09 4.78 4.75
CA PRO A 114 -1.54 6.06 5.20
C PRO A 114 -0.12 5.88 5.73
N ARG A 115 0.76 6.83 5.47
CA ARG A 115 2.09 6.84 6.12
C ARG A 115 1.96 7.15 7.60
N VAL A 116 2.88 6.61 8.37
CA VAL A 116 3.01 6.95 9.80
C VAL A 116 3.42 8.41 9.89
N ALA A 117 2.67 9.21 10.67
CA ALA A 117 2.99 10.61 10.91
C ALA A 117 4.09 10.75 11.97
N PHE A 118 4.53 11.99 12.20
CA PHE A 118 5.59 12.30 13.16
C PHE A 118 5.35 11.67 14.55
N TRP A 119 4.14 11.78 15.09
CA TRP A 119 3.82 11.25 16.41
C TRP A 119 3.87 9.72 16.48
N GLY A 120 3.46 9.03 15.42
CA GLY A 120 3.61 7.58 15.33
C GLY A 120 5.07 7.15 15.26
N THR A 121 5.90 7.90 14.55
CA THR A 121 7.35 7.66 14.50
C THR A 121 7.99 7.86 15.87
N VAL A 122 7.66 8.95 16.59
CA VAL A 122 8.12 9.20 17.95
C VAL A 122 7.66 8.08 18.88
N GLY A 123 6.41 7.63 18.76
CA GLY A 123 5.86 6.49 19.52
C GLY A 123 6.67 5.21 19.30
N MET A 124 6.99 4.88 18.05
CA MET A 124 7.79 3.71 17.70
C MET A 124 9.21 3.76 18.32
N TRP A 125 9.89 4.90 18.22
CA TRP A 125 11.20 5.09 18.84
C TRP A 125 11.15 5.03 20.36
N SER A 126 10.07 5.56 20.99
CA SER A 126 9.87 5.48 22.43
C SER A 126 9.70 4.03 22.91
N ILE A 127 8.95 3.21 22.16
CA ILE A 127 8.81 1.77 22.42
C ILE A 127 10.17 1.08 22.31
N LEU A 128 10.93 1.33 21.25
CA LEU A 128 12.25 0.72 21.04
C LEU A 128 13.22 1.11 22.16
N ALA A 129 13.27 2.40 22.53
CA ALA A 129 14.09 2.88 23.63
C ALA A 129 13.70 2.25 24.99
N SER A 130 12.40 1.98 25.18
CA SER A 130 11.92 1.32 26.40
C SER A 130 12.42 -0.11 26.55
N PHE A 131 12.56 -0.87 25.46
CA PHE A 131 13.18 -2.21 25.50
C PHE A 131 14.64 -2.16 25.94
N ILE A 132 15.39 -1.17 25.41
CA ILE A 132 16.79 -0.96 25.83
C ILE A 132 16.83 -0.55 27.29
N GLY A 133 15.96 0.38 27.73
CA GLY A 133 15.82 0.79 29.11
C GLY A 133 15.49 -0.35 30.05
N LEU A 134 14.60 -1.25 29.65
CA LEU A 134 14.25 -2.43 30.45
C LEU A 134 15.44 -3.39 30.60
N ALA A 135 16.22 -3.61 29.55
CA ALA A 135 17.43 -4.43 29.64
C ALA A 135 18.48 -3.81 30.59
N THR A 136 18.61 -2.49 30.62
CA THR A 136 19.55 -1.80 31.54
C THR A 136 19.11 -1.87 33.00
N THR A 137 17.82 -1.98 33.31
CA THR A 137 17.34 -2.12 34.72
C THR A 137 17.82 -3.42 35.35
N ALA A 138 18.12 -4.45 34.57
CA ALA A 138 18.70 -5.69 35.07
C ALA A 138 20.11 -5.49 35.67
N VAL A 139 20.83 -4.45 35.22
CA VAL A 139 22.20 -4.13 35.69
C VAL A 139 22.19 -3.05 36.79
N VAL A 140 21.35 -2.00 36.59
CA VAL A 140 21.32 -0.84 37.50
C VAL A 140 20.49 -1.07 38.75
N GLY A 141 19.46 -1.91 38.65
CA GLY A 141 18.58 -2.27 39.77
C GLY A 141 17.11 -2.18 39.43
N PRO A 142 16.31 -3.07 40.02
CA PRO A 142 14.89 -3.23 39.66
C PRO A 142 14.01 -2.03 40.03
N GLN A 143 14.46 -1.13 40.93
CA GLN A 143 13.68 0.07 41.29
C GLN A 143 13.42 1.03 40.12
N TRP A 144 14.19 0.94 39.02
CA TRP A 144 14.07 1.82 37.86
C TRP A 144 13.15 1.30 36.74
N TRP A 145 12.61 0.07 36.89
CA TRP A 145 11.75 -0.53 35.86
C TRP A 145 10.48 0.25 35.50
N PRO A 146 9.88 1.09 36.38
CA PRO A 146 8.69 1.83 36.00
C PRO A 146 8.94 2.85 34.88
N ILE A 147 10.15 3.39 34.77
CA ILE A 147 10.47 4.43 33.76
C ILE A 147 10.33 3.87 32.33
N PRO A 148 11.01 2.78 31.93
CA PRO A 148 10.83 2.21 30.60
C PRO A 148 9.41 1.71 30.36
N MET A 149 8.71 1.22 31.36
CA MET A 149 7.30 0.84 31.22
C MET A 149 6.38 2.02 30.91
N LEU A 150 6.56 3.15 31.57
CA LEU A 150 5.83 4.39 31.27
C LEU A 150 6.17 4.91 29.87
N ALA A 151 7.45 4.87 29.47
CA ALA A 151 7.87 5.24 28.13
C ALA A 151 7.25 4.37 27.04
N ALA A 152 7.17 3.04 27.29
CA ALA A 152 6.49 2.09 26.41
C ALA A 152 5.00 2.41 26.29
N GLY A 153 4.31 2.63 27.41
CA GLY A 153 2.89 2.97 27.44
C GLY A 153 2.59 4.26 26.69
N LEU A 154 3.40 5.31 26.90
CA LEU A 154 3.29 6.57 26.16
C LEU A 154 3.55 6.35 24.65
N GLY A 155 4.58 5.56 24.29
CA GLY A 155 4.89 5.24 22.91
C GLY A 155 3.75 4.52 22.20
N ILE A 156 3.14 3.53 22.85
CA ILE A 156 1.97 2.80 22.33
C ILE A 156 0.79 3.77 22.15
N MET A 157 0.55 4.64 23.11
CA MET A 157 -0.52 5.64 23.02
C MET A 157 -0.31 6.60 21.84
N LEU A 158 0.90 7.14 21.67
CA LEU A 158 1.23 8.03 20.54
C LEU A 158 1.09 7.32 19.19
N TRP A 159 1.50 6.07 19.09
CA TRP A 159 1.34 5.28 17.86
C TRP A 159 -0.15 5.00 17.53
N TRP A 160 -0.94 4.75 18.56
CA TRP A 160 -2.38 4.51 18.41
C TRP A 160 -3.17 5.78 18.01
N LEU A 161 -2.76 6.93 18.56
CA LEU A 161 -3.36 8.23 18.26
C LEU A 161 -2.82 8.85 16.96
N ASP A 162 -1.85 8.20 16.29
CA ASP A 162 -1.25 8.73 15.08
C ASP A 162 -2.30 8.97 13.99
N PRO A 163 -2.44 10.23 13.50
CA PRO A 163 -3.46 10.59 12.51
C PRO A 163 -3.19 10.00 11.11
N GLY A 164 -1.97 9.53 10.88
CA GLY A 164 -1.46 9.17 9.58
C GLY A 164 -1.24 10.37 8.66
N GLU A 165 -0.34 10.22 7.70
CA GLU A 165 -0.11 11.21 6.65
C GLU A 165 -0.48 10.65 5.27
N VAL A 166 -0.85 11.56 4.37
CA VAL A 166 -1.08 11.22 2.96
C VAL A 166 0.25 10.75 2.35
N PRO A 167 0.29 9.60 1.68
CA PRO A 167 1.50 9.13 1.02
C PRO A 167 2.06 10.19 0.06
N ALA A 168 3.40 10.27 -0.05
CA ALA A 168 4.07 11.30 -0.83
C ALA A 168 3.70 11.29 -2.33
N ASP A 169 3.29 10.13 -2.83
CA ASP A 169 2.85 9.89 -4.19
C ASP A 169 1.33 10.09 -4.40
N CYS A 170 0.60 10.56 -3.38
CA CYS A 170 -0.85 10.80 -3.40
C CYS A 170 -1.22 12.23 -2.98
N GLN A 171 -0.40 13.22 -3.31
CA GLN A 171 -0.60 14.59 -2.82
C GLN A 171 -1.85 15.25 -3.40
N THR A 172 -2.21 14.91 -4.64
CA THR A 172 -3.42 15.41 -5.29
C THR A 172 -4.49 14.32 -5.41
N LEU A 173 -5.72 14.74 -5.64
CA LEU A 173 -6.84 13.80 -5.87
C LEU A 173 -6.64 12.99 -7.16
N GLY A 174 -5.94 13.54 -8.15
CA GLY A 174 -5.55 12.84 -9.37
C GLY A 174 -4.50 11.75 -9.11
N ASP A 175 -3.50 12.04 -8.28
CA ASP A 175 -2.49 11.05 -7.88
C ASP A 175 -3.13 9.92 -7.08
N LEU A 176 -3.99 10.29 -6.11
CA LEU A 176 -4.75 9.33 -5.31
C LEU A 176 -5.61 8.44 -6.22
N SER A 177 -6.28 9.04 -7.22
CA SER A 177 -7.11 8.28 -8.17
C SER A 177 -6.29 7.27 -8.96
N ARG A 178 -5.10 7.63 -9.43
CA ARG A 178 -4.19 6.71 -10.14
C ARG A 178 -3.76 5.54 -9.25
N LYS A 179 -3.37 5.83 -8.02
CA LYS A 179 -2.96 4.82 -7.06
C LYS A 179 -4.10 3.87 -6.70
N VAL A 180 -5.26 4.41 -6.39
CA VAL A 180 -6.47 3.63 -6.11
C VAL A 180 -6.90 2.79 -7.31
N THR A 181 -6.71 3.28 -8.55
CA THR A 181 -6.96 2.49 -9.76
C THR A 181 -6.07 1.26 -9.82
N GLY A 182 -4.77 1.39 -9.54
CA GLY A 182 -3.84 0.26 -9.50
C GLY A 182 -4.24 -0.78 -8.44
N LEU A 183 -4.57 -0.33 -7.23
CA LEU A 183 -4.97 -1.20 -6.11
C LEU A 183 -6.33 -1.91 -6.31
N ASN A 184 -7.14 -1.49 -7.28
CA ASN A 184 -8.47 -2.03 -7.57
C ASN A 184 -8.59 -2.47 -9.03
N PHE A 185 -7.49 -2.85 -9.65
CA PHE A 185 -7.42 -3.16 -11.07
C PHE A 185 -8.47 -4.21 -11.50
N GLY A 186 -8.54 -5.34 -10.81
CA GLY A 186 -9.49 -6.41 -11.12
C GLY A 186 -10.93 -5.95 -11.05
N LYS A 187 -11.31 -5.28 -9.94
CA LYS A 187 -12.66 -4.77 -9.73
C LYS A 187 -13.09 -3.80 -10.83
N LEU A 188 -12.21 -2.88 -11.24
CA LEU A 188 -12.49 -1.91 -12.29
C LEU A 188 -12.60 -2.59 -13.65
N SER A 189 -11.79 -3.62 -13.90
CA SER A 189 -11.89 -4.46 -15.10
C SER A 189 -13.25 -5.15 -15.21
N ASP A 190 -13.71 -5.76 -14.13
CA ASP A 190 -15.01 -6.44 -14.07
C ASP A 190 -16.18 -5.48 -14.31
N GLU A 191 -16.02 -4.22 -13.90
CA GLU A 191 -16.98 -3.16 -14.10
C GLU A 191 -16.90 -2.48 -15.49
N GLY A 192 -16.04 -2.99 -16.37
CA GLY A 192 -15.91 -2.55 -17.75
C GLY A 192 -14.97 -1.38 -17.98
N ALA A 193 -13.96 -1.20 -17.13
CA ALA A 193 -12.88 -0.27 -17.41
C ALA A 193 -12.03 -0.79 -18.58
N GLU A 194 -11.63 0.12 -19.48
CA GLU A 194 -10.61 -0.16 -20.48
C GLU A 194 -9.24 -0.15 -19.81
N LEU A 195 -8.54 -1.27 -19.90
CA LEU A 195 -7.23 -1.49 -19.31
C LEU A 195 -6.29 -2.03 -20.39
N ASN A 196 -5.10 -1.46 -20.45
CA ASN A 196 -4.06 -1.87 -21.39
C ASN A 196 -2.86 -2.48 -20.66
N ASP A 197 -1.93 -3.03 -21.41
CA ASP A 197 -0.70 -3.65 -20.88
C ASP A 197 0.11 -2.69 -19.99
N LYS A 198 0.10 -1.38 -20.30
CA LYS A 198 0.79 -0.37 -19.50
C LYS A 198 0.07 -0.14 -18.16
N ASP A 199 -1.25 -0.15 -18.16
CA ASP A 199 -2.04 -0.01 -16.94
C ASP A 199 -1.85 -1.24 -16.04
N LEU A 200 -1.77 -2.44 -16.63
CA LEU A 200 -1.48 -3.67 -15.92
C LEU A 200 -0.10 -3.62 -15.23
N TRP A 201 0.94 -3.17 -15.97
CA TRP A 201 2.28 -3.00 -15.41
C TRP A 201 2.29 -1.97 -14.28
N ASN A 202 1.67 -0.81 -14.51
CA ASN A 202 1.59 0.25 -13.51
C ASN A 202 0.85 -0.22 -12.24
N ALA A 203 -0.23 -0.98 -12.40
CA ALA A 203 -0.97 -1.56 -11.27
C ALA A 203 -0.12 -2.56 -10.49
N LEU A 204 0.63 -3.43 -11.18
CA LEU A 204 1.56 -4.36 -10.54
C LEU A 204 2.62 -3.63 -9.73
N VAL A 205 3.28 -2.63 -10.33
CA VAL A 205 4.29 -1.81 -9.64
C VAL A 205 3.69 -1.07 -8.44
N GLU A 206 2.44 -0.61 -8.56
CA GLU A 206 1.73 0.06 -7.47
C GLU A 206 1.52 -0.87 -6.28
N VAL A 207 1.01 -2.08 -6.51
CA VAL A 207 0.78 -3.08 -5.46
C VAL A 207 2.10 -3.48 -4.80
N LEU A 208 3.13 -3.79 -5.59
CA LEU A 208 4.43 -4.19 -5.06
C LEU A 208 5.10 -3.08 -4.26
N SER A 209 5.01 -1.83 -4.70
CA SER A 209 5.59 -0.68 -3.96
C SER A 209 4.86 -0.36 -2.65
N GLU A 210 3.62 -0.82 -2.48
CA GLU A 210 2.86 -0.68 -1.24
C GLU A 210 3.29 -1.70 -0.18
N ASP A 211 3.64 -2.90 -0.62
CA ASP A 211 3.95 -4.04 0.25
C ASP A 211 5.47 -4.26 0.41
N THR A 212 6.31 -3.55 -0.37
CA THR A 212 7.77 -3.64 -0.27
C THR A 212 8.40 -2.28 0.06
N PHE A 213 9.68 -2.29 0.46
CA PHE A 213 10.43 -1.07 0.74
C PHE A 213 10.99 -0.39 -0.52
N LEU A 214 10.77 -0.98 -1.72
CA LEU A 214 11.27 -0.43 -2.97
C LEU A 214 10.40 0.71 -3.49
N SER A 215 11.06 1.72 -4.03
CA SER A 215 10.36 2.76 -4.77
C SER A 215 9.90 2.24 -6.14
N LYS A 216 8.82 2.81 -6.68
CA LYS A 216 8.29 2.45 -8.01
C LYS A 216 9.34 2.52 -9.13
N LEU A 217 10.34 3.40 -9.00
CA LEU A 217 11.42 3.57 -9.99
C LEU A 217 12.44 2.44 -9.96
N GLU A 218 12.50 1.70 -8.85
CA GLU A 218 13.45 0.59 -8.66
C GLU A 218 12.86 -0.75 -9.10
N ILE A 219 11.54 -0.85 -9.19
CA ILE A 219 10.85 -2.07 -9.63
C ILE A 219 10.90 -2.17 -11.16
N ARG A 220 11.58 -3.20 -11.63
CA ARG A 220 11.77 -3.52 -13.07
C ARG A 220 11.38 -4.97 -13.33
N PRO A 221 11.14 -5.36 -14.59
CA PRO A 221 10.85 -6.76 -14.90
C PRO A 221 11.92 -7.75 -14.42
N GLU A 222 13.20 -7.32 -14.41
CA GLU A 222 14.35 -8.12 -13.99
C GLU A 222 14.54 -8.14 -12.46
N THR A 223 13.77 -7.37 -11.70
CA THR A 223 13.87 -7.34 -10.24
C THR A 223 13.54 -8.71 -9.67
N LEU A 224 14.48 -9.27 -8.88
CA LEU A 224 14.32 -10.58 -8.25
C LEU A 224 13.35 -10.50 -7.07
N LEU A 225 12.57 -11.55 -6.84
CA LEU A 225 11.60 -11.62 -5.74
C LEU A 225 12.29 -11.91 -4.42
N LEU A 226 13.18 -12.91 -4.38
CA LEU A 226 13.79 -13.42 -3.17
C LEU A 226 15.25 -12.99 -3.04
N GLN A 227 15.64 -12.56 -1.85
CA GLN A 227 17.04 -12.21 -1.54
C GLN A 227 17.99 -13.42 -1.63
N LYS A 228 17.49 -14.63 -1.41
CA LYS A 228 18.27 -15.87 -1.47
C LYS A 228 18.74 -16.21 -2.89
N GLN A 229 18.04 -15.74 -3.92
CA GLN A 229 18.41 -15.96 -5.32
C GLN A 229 19.67 -15.18 -5.72
N LEU A 230 20.00 -14.08 -5.03
CA LEU A 230 21.23 -13.33 -5.26
C LEU A 230 22.50 -14.09 -4.80
N ARG A 231 22.36 -15.06 -3.89
CA ARG A 231 23.50 -15.83 -3.36
C ARG A 231 23.85 -17.08 -4.19
N SER A 232 22.98 -17.44 -5.12
CA SER A 232 23.14 -18.65 -5.98
C SER A 232 23.45 -18.32 -7.45
N ALA A 233 23.55 -17.05 -7.81
CA ALA A 233 23.94 -16.55 -9.12
C ALA A 233 25.37 -15.99 -9.09
#